data_2a54ab9003c2e20923b2729acdefcc0f
#
_entry.id   2a54ab9003c2e20923b2729acdefcc0f
#
_cell.length_a   1.000
_cell.length_b   1.000
_cell.length_c   1.000
_cell.angle_alpha   90.00
_cell.angle_beta   90.00
_cell.angle_gamma   90.00
#
_symmetry.space_group_name_H-M   'P 1'
#
loop_
_entity.id
_entity.type
_entity.pdbx_description
1 polymer ?
#
loop_
_entity_poly.entity_id
_entity_poly.type
_entity_poly.pdbx_seq_one_letter_code
_entity_poly.pdbx_strand_id
1 'polypeptide(L)'
;MTRSVPAWHLRRARLEDAAEIGRLVTELGYPIDAGAILPRLQALLVHPDHLITVAAGPNDRLSGVIMAEHRVLLLYGPQVEIMGLSVGSDVRRMGVGRALVKAVEAWAQQIGDRQIVVRSNVVRPESHPFYEKIGYKRKKTQHVYARSSGKGATA
;
A
#
# COMPACT_ATOMS: atom_id res chain seq x y z
N MET A 1 5.98 6.68 33.77
CA MET A 1 5.20 6.87 32.53
C MET A 1 5.14 5.56 31.76
N THR A 2 4.00 4.95 31.75
CA THR A 2 3.77 3.80 30.91
C THR A 2 3.67 4.24 29.45
N ARG A 3 4.57 3.77 28.60
CA ARG A 3 4.39 3.91 27.15
C ARG A 3 3.09 3.19 26.80
N SER A 4 2.11 3.93 26.28
CA SER A 4 0.90 3.31 25.74
C SER A 4 1.29 2.38 24.60
N VAL A 5 0.90 1.11 24.69
CA VAL A 5 1.04 0.16 23.58
C VAL A 5 0.19 0.68 22.43
N PRO A 6 0.73 0.75 21.20
CA PRO A 6 -0.09 1.14 20.06
C PRO A 6 -1.34 0.27 19.98
N ALA A 7 -2.48 0.88 19.68
CA ALA A 7 -3.75 0.16 19.52
C ALA A 7 -3.78 -0.70 18.24
N TRP A 8 -2.65 -0.85 17.54
CA TRP A 8 -2.52 -1.62 16.32
C TRP A 8 -1.14 -2.30 16.27
N HIS A 9 -1.05 -3.38 15.50
CA HIS A 9 0.21 -4.07 15.23
C HIS A 9 0.30 -4.42 13.75
N LEU A 10 1.51 -4.56 13.23
CA LEU A 10 1.74 -4.94 11.84
C LEU A 10 1.71 -6.45 11.69
N ARG A 11 1.07 -6.92 10.64
CA ARG A 11 1.11 -8.32 10.19
C ARG A 11 0.86 -8.38 8.69
N ARG A 12 1.13 -9.52 8.08
CA ARG A 12 0.72 -9.76 6.70
C ARG A 12 -0.80 -9.81 6.61
N ALA A 13 -1.31 -9.36 5.47
CA ALA A 13 -2.73 -9.47 5.17
C ALA A 13 -3.16 -10.93 5.07
N ARG A 14 -4.42 -11.18 5.36
CA ARG A 14 -5.09 -12.47 5.26
C ARG A 14 -6.32 -12.33 4.37
N LEU A 15 -6.87 -13.45 3.91
CA LEU A 15 -8.08 -13.41 3.09
C LEU A 15 -9.26 -12.76 3.83
N GLU A 16 -9.33 -12.97 5.13
CA GLU A 16 -10.37 -12.40 5.99
C GLU A 16 -10.32 -10.87 6.08
N ASP A 17 -9.21 -10.26 5.67
CA ASP A 17 -9.07 -8.80 5.65
C ASP A 17 -9.73 -8.12 4.46
N ALA A 18 -10.28 -8.88 3.50
CA ALA A 18 -10.78 -8.33 2.24
C ALA A 18 -11.81 -7.19 2.42
N ALA A 19 -12.74 -7.33 3.34
CA ALA A 19 -13.76 -6.32 3.60
C ALA A 19 -13.15 -5.03 4.18
N GLU A 20 -12.23 -5.16 5.14
CA GLU A 20 -11.55 -4.03 5.76
C GLU A 20 -10.59 -3.33 4.80
N ILE A 21 -9.88 -4.09 3.97
CA ILE A 21 -9.07 -3.51 2.89
C ILE A 21 -9.96 -2.70 1.94
N GLY A 22 -11.12 -3.26 1.57
CA GLY A 22 -12.10 -2.55 0.73
C GLY A 22 -12.56 -1.24 1.35
N ARG A 23 -12.83 -1.23 2.65
CA ARG A 23 -13.19 -0.02 3.38
C ARG A 23 -12.09 1.04 3.29
N LEU A 24 -10.84 0.66 3.58
CA LEU A 24 -9.70 1.58 3.56
C LEU A 24 -9.43 2.14 2.15
N VAL A 25 -9.48 1.29 1.14
CA VAL A 25 -9.26 1.70 -0.25
C VAL A 25 -10.38 2.62 -0.74
N THR A 26 -11.62 2.38 -0.31
CA THR A 26 -12.74 3.25 -0.61
C THR A 26 -12.57 4.64 0.02
N GLU A 27 -12.09 4.71 1.27
CA GLU A 27 -11.76 5.98 1.91
C GLU A 27 -10.68 6.74 1.14
N LEU A 28 -9.77 6.02 0.48
CA LEU A 28 -8.71 6.60 -0.34
C LEU A 28 -9.24 7.20 -1.66
N GLY A 29 -10.48 6.91 -2.02
CA GLY A 29 -11.12 7.41 -3.23
C GLY A 29 -11.27 6.39 -4.35
N TYR A 30 -11.02 5.11 -4.08
CA TYR A 30 -11.20 4.01 -5.03
C TYR A 30 -12.28 3.06 -4.52
N PRO A 31 -13.57 3.34 -4.81
CA PRO A 31 -14.64 2.48 -4.33
C PRO A 31 -14.52 1.08 -4.94
N ILE A 32 -14.41 0.10 -4.05
CA ILE A 32 -14.28 -1.31 -4.44
C ILE A 32 -14.85 -2.18 -3.32
N ASP A 33 -15.62 -3.21 -3.65
CA ASP A 33 -16.18 -4.11 -2.66
C ASP A 33 -15.27 -5.32 -2.37
N ALA A 34 -15.58 -6.01 -1.28
CA ALA A 34 -14.83 -7.18 -0.85
C ALA A 34 -14.87 -8.31 -1.89
N GLY A 35 -15.96 -8.42 -2.65
CA GLY A 35 -16.11 -9.43 -3.70
C GLY A 35 -15.12 -9.26 -4.84
N ALA A 36 -14.73 -8.02 -5.15
CA ALA A 36 -13.69 -7.74 -6.14
C ALA A 36 -12.28 -7.91 -5.55
N ILE A 37 -12.09 -7.57 -4.28
CA ILE A 37 -10.78 -7.64 -3.63
C ILE A 37 -10.36 -9.09 -3.37
N LEU A 38 -11.28 -9.94 -2.93
CA LEU A 38 -10.94 -11.30 -2.46
C LEU A 38 -10.16 -12.13 -3.49
N PRO A 39 -10.60 -12.26 -4.76
CA PRO A 39 -9.82 -13.04 -5.73
C PRO A 39 -8.46 -12.42 -6.05
N ARG A 40 -8.34 -11.10 -6.03
CA ARG A 40 -7.06 -10.41 -6.22
C ARG A 40 -6.14 -10.67 -5.04
N LEU A 41 -6.66 -10.59 -3.83
CA LEU A 41 -5.92 -10.87 -2.61
C LEU A 41 -5.42 -12.32 -2.57
N GLN A 42 -6.25 -13.29 -3.00
CA GLN A 42 -5.86 -14.69 -3.12
C GLN A 42 -4.64 -14.85 -4.04
N ALA A 43 -4.65 -14.19 -5.19
CA ALA A 43 -3.55 -14.27 -6.15
C ALA A 43 -2.28 -13.59 -5.62
N LEU A 44 -2.42 -12.43 -4.96
CA LEU A 44 -1.29 -11.63 -4.50
C LEU A 44 -0.62 -12.22 -3.26
N LEU A 45 -1.38 -12.82 -2.34
CA LEU A 45 -0.80 -13.37 -1.10
C LEU A 45 0.14 -14.54 -1.33
N VAL A 46 -0.02 -15.28 -2.41
CA VAL A 46 0.85 -16.40 -2.78
C VAL A 46 1.96 -15.99 -3.74
N HIS A 47 1.93 -14.77 -4.25
CA HIS A 47 2.92 -14.29 -5.21
C HIS A 47 4.18 -13.83 -4.48
N PRO A 48 5.37 -14.40 -4.80
CA PRO A 48 6.60 -14.11 -4.05
C PRO A 48 7.09 -12.67 -4.17
N ASP A 49 6.72 -11.97 -5.25
CA ASP A 49 7.15 -10.60 -5.49
C ASP A 49 6.19 -9.55 -4.96
N HIS A 50 5.16 -9.95 -4.23
CA HIS A 50 4.20 -9.02 -3.63
C HIS A 50 4.20 -9.07 -2.11
N LEU A 51 4.07 -7.92 -1.51
CA LEU A 51 3.90 -7.77 -0.06
C LEU A 51 2.63 -6.96 0.20
N ILE A 52 1.75 -7.49 1.02
CA ILE A 52 0.61 -6.77 1.55
C ILE A 52 0.67 -6.85 3.06
N THR A 53 0.90 -5.71 3.70
CA THR A 53 1.00 -5.60 5.15
C THR A 53 -0.12 -4.71 5.66
N VAL A 54 -0.69 -5.11 6.78
CA VAL A 54 -1.78 -4.37 7.43
C VAL A 54 -1.38 -3.97 8.84
N ALA A 55 -1.95 -2.87 9.31
CA ALA A 55 -1.93 -2.47 10.71
C ALA A 55 -3.29 -2.87 11.30
N ALA A 56 -3.28 -3.93 12.10
CA ALA A 56 -4.50 -4.51 12.66
C ALA A 56 -4.70 -4.04 14.10
N GLY A 57 -5.88 -3.51 14.37
CA GLY A 57 -6.32 -3.13 15.70
C GLY A 57 -7.21 -4.18 16.35
N PRO A 58 -7.92 -3.81 17.42
CA PRO A 58 -8.84 -4.72 18.10
C PRO A 58 -9.89 -5.30 17.15
N ASN A 59 -10.23 -6.56 17.33
CA ASN A 59 -11.23 -7.29 16.52
C ASN A 59 -10.91 -7.29 15.02
N ASP A 60 -9.61 -7.27 14.69
CA ASP A 60 -9.12 -7.23 13.30
C ASP A 60 -9.64 -6.05 12.46
N ARG A 61 -10.04 -4.96 13.10
CA ARG A 61 -10.28 -3.71 12.42
C ARG A 61 -8.95 -3.15 11.94
N LEU A 62 -8.84 -2.89 10.65
CA LEU A 62 -7.60 -2.40 10.07
C LEU A 62 -7.47 -0.88 10.20
N SER A 63 -6.33 -0.47 10.75
CA SER A 63 -5.93 0.95 10.78
C SER A 63 -5.26 1.40 9.51
N GLY A 64 -4.69 0.48 8.74
CA GLY A 64 -4.05 0.81 7.48
C GLY A 64 -3.61 -0.42 6.71
N VAL A 65 -3.30 -0.21 5.44
CA VAL A 65 -2.80 -1.24 4.53
C VAL A 65 -1.77 -0.63 3.57
N ILE A 66 -0.72 -1.38 3.29
CA ILE A 66 0.27 -1.04 2.27
C ILE A 66 0.45 -2.22 1.32
N MET A 67 0.58 -1.91 0.04
CA MET A 67 0.81 -2.89 -1.02
C MET A 67 2.09 -2.52 -1.75
N ALA A 68 2.99 -3.48 -1.91
CA ALA A 68 4.26 -3.29 -2.60
C ALA A 68 4.59 -4.49 -3.47
N GLU A 69 5.36 -4.25 -4.54
CA GLU A 69 5.86 -5.32 -5.38
C GLU A 69 7.34 -5.14 -5.71
N HIS A 70 8.04 -6.25 -5.81
CA HIS A 70 9.38 -6.31 -6.37
C HIS A 70 9.28 -6.39 -7.89
N ARG A 71 10.02 -5.52 -8.59
CA ARG A 71 10.02 -5.45 -10.05
C ARG A 71 11.43 -5.41 -10.58
N VAL A 72 11.65 -6.06 -11.70
CA VAL A 72 12.89 -5.90 -12.47
C VAL A 72 12.57 -5.17 -13.75
N LEU A 73 13.09 -3.96 -13.88
CA LEU A 73 12.87 -3.12 -15.05
C LEU A 73 14.14 -3.08 -15.89
N LEU A 74 13.99 -3.18 -17.20
CA LEU A 74 15.14 -3.17 -18.10
C LEU A 74 15.98 -1.90 -17.93
N LEU A 75 15.34 -0.75 -17.77
CA LEU A 75 16.03 0.54 -17.69
C LEU A 75 16.60 0.85 -16.30
N TYR A 76 15.96 0.34 -15.25
CA TYR A 76 16.30 0.73 -13.88
C TYR A 76 16.78 -0.43 -13.01
N GLY A 77 16.69 -1.66 -13.51
CA GLY A 77 17.03 -2.84 -12.75
C GLY A 77 15.99 -3.20 -11.69
N PRO A 78 16.40 -3.92 -10.65
CA PRO A 78 15.49 -4.32 -9.58
C PRO A 78 15.12 -3.15 -8.68
N GLN A 79 13.86 -3.07 -8.34
CA GLN A 79 13.34 -2.07 -7.40
C GLN A 79 12.07 -2.58 -6.71
N VAL A 80 11.79 -2.05 -5.54
CA VAL A 80 10.50 -2.23 -4.87
C VAL A 80 9.63 -1.02 -5.16
N GLU A 81 8.40 -1.27 -5.55
CA GLU A 81 7.43 -0.21 -5.78
C GLU A 81 6.28 -0.33 -4.78
N ILE A 82 6.02 0.76 -4.05
CA ILE A 82 4.82 0.88 -3.22
C ILE A 82 3.66 1.20 -4.15
N MET A 83 2.72 0.26 -4.25
CA MET A 83 1.58 0.35 -5.17
C MET A 83 0.40 1.09 -4.55
N GLY A 84 0.31 1.09 -3.24
CA GLY A 84 -0.75 1.80 -2.53
C GLY A 84 -0.52 1.82 -1.03
N LEU A 85 -0.97 2.88 -0.41
CA LEU A 85 -0.96 3.06 1.04
C LEU A 85 -2.26 3.74 1.43
N SER A 86 -3.01 3.12 2.32
CA SER A 86 -4.22 3.73 2.87
C SER A 86 -4.20 3.61 4.39
N VAL A 87 -4.47 4.72 5.06
CA VAL A 87 -4.59 4.80 6.52
C VAL A 87 -6.00 5.29 6.84
N GLY A 88 -6.66 4.62 7.78
CA GLY A 88 -8.01 4.96 8.20
C GLY A 88 -8.08 6.40 8.72
N SER A 89 -9.16 7.10 8.39
CA SER A 89 -9.36 8.50 8.77
C SER A 89 -9.42 8.71 10.29
N ASP A 90 -9.85 7.68 11.02
CA ASP A 90 -9.97 7.68 12.48
C ASP A 90 -8.63 7.48 13.21
N VAL A 91 -7.58 7.09 12.50
CA VAL A 91 -6.26 6.80 13.10
C VAL A 91 -5.12 7.59 12.45
N ARG A 92 -5.43 8.64 11.71
CA ARG A 92 -4.43 9.51 11.11
C ARG A 92 -3.57 10.17 12.19
N ARG A 93 -2.29 10.41 11.86
CA ARG A 93 -1.26 11.01 12.75
C ARG A 93 -0.85 10.12 13.92
N MET A 94 -1.21 8.83 13.90
CA MET A 94 -0.78 7.85 14.92
C MET A 94 0.44 7.02 14.48
N GLY A 95 1.11 7.43 13.41
CA GLY A 95 2.31 6.76 12.93
C GLY A 95 2.07 5.50 12.12
N VAL A 96 0.83 5.19 11.76
CA VAL A 96 0.47 3.98 11.00
C VAL A 96 1.12 3.96 9.62
N GLY A 97 0.99 5.05 8.87
CA GLY A 97 1.56 5.16 7.52
C GLY A 97 3.06 5.00 7.51
N ARG A 98 3.75 5.66 8.43
CA ARG A 98 5.21 5.55 8.58
C ARG A 98 5.64 4.13 8.91
N ALA A 99 4.94 3.47 9.81
CA ALA A 99 5.24 2.10 10.20
C ALA A 99 5.06 1.13 9.02
N LEU A 100 3.99 1.32 8.23
CA LEU A 100 3.73 0.51 7.04
C LEU A 100 4.82 0.71 5.98
N VAL A 101 5.25 1.94 5.74
CA VAL A 101 6.36 2.20 4.81
C VAL A 101 7.65 1.55 5.32
N LYS A 102 7.95 1.63 6.60
CA LYS A 102 9.12 0.95 7.19
C LYS A 102 9.08 -0.56 7.00
N ALA A 103 7.91 -1.18 7.05
CA ALA A 103 7.76 -2.61 6.77
C ALA A 103 8.16 -2.96 5.33
N VAL A 104 7.80 -2.11 4.37
CA VAL A 104 8.23 -2.28 2.97
C VAL A 104 9.74 -2.07 2.83
N GLU A 105 10.31 -1.07 3.51
CA GLU A 105 11.74 -0.81 3.50
C GLU A 105 12.53 -2.01 4.05
N ALA A 106 12.06 -2.62 5.14
CA ALA A 106 12.66 -3.82 5.71
C ALA A 106 12.58 -5.01 4.75
N TRP A 107 11.45 -5.19 4.08
CA TRP A 107 11.29 -6.24 3.08
C TRP A 107 12.21 -6.03 1.88
N ALA A 108 12.32 -4.80 1.38
CA ALA A 108 13.24 -4.46 0.31
C ALA A 108 14.69 -4.79 0.68
N GLN A 109 15.08 -4.48 1.90
CA GLN A 109 16.41 -4.82 2.39
C GLN A 109 16.66 -6.33 2.44
N GLN A 110 15.67 -7.11 2.86
CA GLN A 110 15.75 -8.57 2.90
C GLN A 110 15.96 -9.20 1.52
N ILE A 111 15.29 -8.66 0.50
CA ILE A 111 15.42 -9.18 -0.87
C ILE A 111 16.58 -8.55 -1.63
N GLY A 112 17.33 -7.63 -1.01
CA GLY A 112 18.52 -7.02 -1.58
C GLY A 112 18.28 -5.82 -2.48
N ASP A 113 17.05 -5.31 -2.55
CA ASP A 113 16.73 -4.10 -3.32
C ASP A 113 17.06 -2.86 -2.49
N ARG A 114 17.74 -1.91 -3.13
CA ARG A 114 18.13 -0.65 -2.50
C ARG A 114 17.24 0.51 -2.91
N GLN A 115 16.48 0.34 -3.97
CA GLN A 115 15.63 1.41 -4.46
C GLN A 115 14.17 1.11 -4.19
N ILE A 116 13.50 2.07 -3.55
CA ILE A 116 12.07 2.01 -3.28
C ILE A 116 11.43 3.20 -3.98
N VAL A 117 10.43 2.91 -4.79
CA VAL A 117 9.70 3.91 -5.56
C VAL A 117 8.25 3.92 -5.09
N VAL A 118 7.67 5.10 -5.00
CA VAL A 118 6.23 5.25 -4.75
C VAL A 118 5.65 6.17 -5.81
N ARG A 119 4.47 5.79 -6.31
CA ARG A 119 3.70 6.63 -7.24
C ARG A 119 2.55 7.26 -6.49
N SER A 120 2.62 8.57 -6.29
CA SER A 120 1.57 9.35 -5.65
C SER A 120 0.79 10.11 -6.71
N ASN A 121 -0.53 10.01 -6.65
CA ASN A 121 -1.39 10.72 -7.59
C ASN A 121 -1.29 12.22 -7.35
N VAL A 122 -1.04 13.00 -8.39
CA VAL A 122 -0.86 14.46 -8.30
C VAL A 122 -2.10 15.19 -7.77
N VAL A 123 -3.28 14.59 -7.89
CA VAL A 123 -4.52 15.16 -7.36
C VAL A 123 -4.69 15.00 -5.85
N ARG A 124 -3.72 14.35 -5.19
CA ARG A 124 -3.72 14.14 -3.74
C ARG A 124 -2.59 14.94 -3.08
N PRO A 125 -2.81 16.22 -2.83
CA PRO A 125 -1.76 17.08 -2.30
C PRO A 125 -1.26 16.66 -0.91
N GLU A 126 -2.09 16.01 -0.10
CA GLU A 126 -1.74 15.56 1.24
C GLU A 126 -0.74 14.41 1.27
N SER A 127 -0.64 13.63 0.21
CA SER A 127 0.31 12.51 0.13
C SER A 127 1.75 12.97 -0.08
N HIS A 128 1.94 14.06 -0.81
CA HIS A 128 3.27 14.55 -1.17
C HIS A 128 4.09 14.97 0.05
N PRO A 129 3.55 15.79 0.98
CA PRO A 129 4.28 16.14 2.19
C PRO A 129 4.62 14.93 3.06
N PHE A 130 3.75 13.92 3.09
CA PHE A 130 3.99 12.70 3.86
C PHE A 130 5.26 11.99 3.38
N TYR A 131 5.38 11.72 2.07
CA TYR A 131 6.54 11.02 1.52
C TYR A 131 7.82 11.85 1.65
N GLU A 132 7.75 13.14 1.39
CA GLU A 132 8.90 14.04 1.54
C GLU A 132 9.40 14.09 2.98
N LYS A 133 8.48 14.11 3.95
CA LYS A 133 8.81 14.15 5.38
C LYS A 133 9.55 12.89 5.84
N ILE A 134 9.24 11.74 5.28
CA ILE A 134 9.89 10.47 5.64
C ILE A 134 11.12 10.16 4.77
N GLY A 135 11.57 11.10 3.96
CA GLY A 135 12.84 11.02 3.25
C GLY A 135 12.77 10.66 1.77
N TYR A 136 11.58 10.58 1.21
CA TYR A 136 11.42 10.35 -0.23
C TYR A 136 11.52 11.66 -1.00
N LYS A 137 12.18 11.63 -2.16
CA LYS A 137 12.36 12.79 -3.00
C LYS A 137 11.60 12.61 -4.30
N ARG A 138 10.90 13.66 -4.73
CA ARG A 138 10.22 13.65 -6.02
C ARG A 138 11.25 13.52 -7.14
N LYS A 139 11.05 12.52 -8.00
CA LYS A 139 11.91 12.30 -9.18
C LYS A 139 11.30 12.91 -10.43
N LYS A 140 10.02 12.67 -10.66
CA LYS A 140 9.34 13.08 -11.90
C LYS A 140 7.83 13.04 -11.74
N THR A 141 7.14 13.68 -12.67
CA THR A 141 5.70 13.58 -12.85
C THR A 141 5.44 12.88 -14.18
N GLN A 142 4.52 11.95 -14.22
CA GLN A 142 4.20 11.18 -15.43
C GLN A 142 2.70 11.16 -15.68
N HIS A 143 2.33 11.06 -16.95
CA HIS A 143 0.96 10.73 -17.36
C HIS A 143 0.83 9.22 -17.48
N VAL A 144 -0.32 8.69 -17.10
CA VAL A 144 -0.66 7.28 -17.29
C VAL A 144 -1.72 7.19 -18.38
N TYR A 145 -1.44 6.40 -19.41
CA TYR A 145 -2.37 6.15 -20.50
C TYR A 145 -2.85 4.72 -20.43
N ALA A 146 -4.14 4.51 -20.60
CA ALA A 146 -4.74 3.19 -20.59
C ALA A 146 -5.68 3.04 -21.79
N ARG A 147 -5.78 1.84 -22.31
CA ARG A 147 -6.73 1.48 -23.35
C ARG A 147 -7.38 0.16 -23.00
N SER A 148 -8.69 0.15 -22.95
CA SER A 148 -9.45 -1.08 -22.80
C SER A 148 -9.62 -1.73 -24.18
N SER A 149 -9.35 -3.04 -24.26
CA SER A 149 -9.54 -3.82 -25.49
C SER A 149 -10.50 -4.98 -25.23
N GLY A 150 -11.36 -5.25 -26.20
CA GLY A 150 -12.33 -6.34 -26.15
C GLY A 150 -13.75 -5.90 -25.81
N LYS A 151 -14.72 -6.75 -26.19
CA LYS A 151 -16.14 -6.52 -25.90
C LYS A 151 -16.39 -6.68 -24.39
N GLY A 152 -17.03 -5.69 -23.78
CA GLY A 152 -17.39 -5.71 -22.37
C GLY A 152 -16.34 -5.12 -21.42
N ALA A 153 -15.22 -4.59 -21.91
CA ALA A 153 -14.29 -3.83 -21.10
C ALA A 153 -14.90 -2.48 -20.77
N THR A 154 -15.30 -2.26 -19.52
CA THR A 154 -15.72 -0.95 -19.02
C THR A 154 -14.50 -0.18 -18.60
N ALA A 155 -14.45 1.07 -19.04
CA ALA A 155 -13.37 2.00 -18.65
C ALA A 155 -13.32 2.24 -17.14
#